data_800cd172c139730838702dd054cab9ec
#
_entry.id   800cd172c139730838702dd054cab9ec
#
_cell.length_a   1.000
_cell.length_b   1.000
_cell.length_c   1.000
_cell.angle_alpha   90.00
_cell.angle_beta   90.00
_cell.angle_gamma   90.00
#
_symmetry.space_group_name_H-M   'P 1'
#
loop_
_entity.id
_entity.type
_entity.pdbx_description
1 polymer ?
#
loop_
_entity_poly.entity_id
_entity_poly.type
_entity_poly.pdbx_seq_one_letter_code
_entity_poly.pdbx_strand_id
1 'polypeptide(L)'
;FSLEASVLRVSAVTLALASLLLSGSRGGLLALSAEIAVATSALRRGGARSTERRRLAMAAAITLFAGVILFAYVDPGWVAKRLGSVVYVDSAWADWAASRKGMTLDSLRMWRGHPVLGVGLGDFETAYPRYQSFPSEVWIDHAHNDYVEAVAETGLVGALLILLALGLFLRLAFRDWGHPFRSQASWIRLGAAIGCCGMLVHSFLDFNLHIPANAAWFAVLAGIATTERGEKSEGRSKTLSF
;
A
#
# COMPACT_ATOMS: atom_id res chain seq x y z
N PHE A 1 -20.50 -11.78 -17.39
CA PHE A 1 -20.03 -12.29 -16.09
C PHE A 1 -21.15 -13.07 -15.44
N SER A 2 -20.88 -14.31 -14.93
CA SER A 2 -21.87 -15.06 -14.18
C SER A 2 -22.23 -14.33 -12.88
N LEU A 3 -23.46 -14.53 -12.39
CA LEU A 3 -23.91 -13.96 -11.12
C LEU A 3 -22.97 -14.37 -9.98
N GLU A 4 -22.52 -15.61 -9.97
CA GLU A 4 -21.58 -16.18 -8.99
C GLU A 4 -20.24 -15.41 -8.94
N ALA A 5 -19.63 -15.11 -10.10
CA ALA A 5 -18.39 -14.36 -10.15
C ALA A 5 -18.56 -12.90 -9.69
N SER A 6 -19.76 -12.35 -9.82
CA SER A 6 -20.07 -11.01 -9.32
C SER A 6 -20.27 -11.00 -7.80
N VAL A 7 -20.98 -12.00 -7.28
CA VAL A 7 -21.15 -12.18 -5.83
C VAL A 7 -19.80 -12.39 -5.15
N LEU A 8 -18.96 -13.29 -5.69
CA LEU A 8 -17.63 -13.55 -5.11
C LEU A 8 -16.77 -12.28 -5.03
N ARG A 9 -16.75 -11.47 -6.09
CA ARG A 9 -15.99 -10.21 -6.12
C ARG A 9 -16.49 -9.20 -5.10
N VAL A 10 -17.82 -9.00 -5.04
CA VAL A 10 -18.41 -8.07 -4.07
C VAL A 10 -18.12 -8.54 -2.65
N SER A 11 -18.28 -9.83 -2.36
CA SER A 11 -17.98 -10.39 -1.03
C SER A 11 -16.50 -10.18 -0.66
N ALA A 12 -15.57 -10.46 -1.56
CA ALA A 12 -14.13 -10.28 -1.30
C ALA A 12 -13.78 -8.81 -0.99
N VAL A 13 -14.31 -7.86 -1.77
CA VAL A 13 -14.06 -6.44 -1.54
C VAL A 13 -14.72 -5.97 -0.23
N THR A 14 -15.94 -6.45 0.06
CA THR A 14 -16.63 -6.10 1.31
C THR A 14 -15.87 -6.62 2.53
N LEU A 15 -15.38 -7.86 2.50
CA LEU A 15 -14.58 -8.44 3.57
C LEU A 15 -13.26 -7.70 3.76
N ALA A 16 -12.57 -7.34 2.67
CA ALA A 16 -11.32 -6.58 2.74
C ALA A 16 -11.54 -5.18 3.38
N LEU A 17 -12.59 -4.46 2.97
CA LEU A 17 -12.93 -3.17 3.56
C LEU A 17 -13.36 -3.29 5.02
N ALA A 18 -14.17 -4.30 5.36
CA ALA A 18 -14.57 -4.56 6.74
C ALA A 18 -13.33 -4.85 7.61
N SER A 19 -12.40 -5.68 7.14
CA SER A 19 -11.14 -5.98 7.84
C SER A 19 -10.30 -4.73 8.07
N LEU A 20 -10.20 -3.85 7.06
CA LEU A 20 -9.49 -2.58 7.18
C LEU A 20 -10.12 -1.66 8.23
N LEU A 21 -11.46 -1.52 8.21
CA LEU A 21 -12.19 -0.71 9.18
C LEU A 21 -12.07 -1.30 10.58
N LEU A 22 -12.21 -2.62 10.74
CA LEU A 22 -12.07 -3.33 12.01
C LEU A 22 -10.65 -3.22 12.58
N SER A 23 -9.62 -3.18 11.74
CA SER A 23 -8.24 -2.98 12.21
C SER A 23 -8.05 -1.62 12.88
N GLY A 24 -8.89 -0.62 12.56
CA GLY A 24 -8.75 0.76 13.02
C GLY A 24 -7.43 1.41 12.62
N SER A 25 -6.74 0.88 11.61
CA SER A 25 -5.45 1.37 11.15
C SER A 25 -5.59 2.70 10.41
N ARG A 26 -5.04 3.77 11.02
CA ARG A 26 -4.97 5.09 10.36
C ARG A 26 -4.07 5.07 9.14
N GLY A 27 -2.96 4.30 9.20
CA GLY A 27 -2.08 4.06 8.07
C GLY A 27 -2.80 3.36 6.92
N GLY A 28 -3.63 2.35 7.24
CA GLY A 28 -4.48 1.67 6.27
C GLY A 28 -5.51 2.60 5.60
N LEU A 29 -6.11 3.52 6.36
CA LEU A 29 -7.04 4.51 5.79
C LEU A 29 -6.34 5.50 4.85
N LEU A 30 -5.11 5.93 5.18
CA LEU A 30 -4.29 6.76 4.28
C LEU A 30 -3.88 6.00 3.03
N ALA A 31 -3.48 4.73 3.16
CA ALA A 31 -3.18 3.86 2.03
C ALA A 31 -4.40 3.71 1.10
N LEU A 32 -5.57 3.40 1.64
CA LEU A 32 -6.82 3.33 0.87
C LEU A 32 -7.14 4.65 0.15
N SER A 33 -6.92 5.79 0.82
CA SER A 33 -7.12 7.11 0.21
C SER A 33 -6.19 7.34 -0.98
N ALA A 34 -4.93 6.94 -0.86
CA ALA A 34 -3.95 6.99 -1.94
C ALA A 34 -4.34 6.04 -3.09
N GLU A 35 -4.78 4.82 -2.79
CA GLU A 35 -5.27 3.86 -3.78
C GLU A 35 -6.46 4.43 -4.57
N ILE A 36 -7.44 5.04 -3.90
CA ILE A 36 -8.58 5.69 -4.54
C ILE A 36 -8.12 6.85 -5.43
N ALA A 37 -7.16 7.67 -4.99
CA ALA A 37 -6.62 8.78 -5.77
C ALA A 37 -5.91 8.28 -7.04
N VAL A 38 -5.07 7.25 -6.92
CA VAL A 38 -4.38 6.61 -8.05
C VAL A 38 -5.40 6.00 -9.02
N ALA A 39 -6.37 5.22 -8.53
CA ALA A 39 -7.44 4.62 -9.33
C ALA A 39 -8.24 5.68 -10.10
N THR A 40 -8.67 6.74 -9.41
CA THR A 40 -9.43 7.84 -10.01
C THR A 40 -8.63 8.55 -11.10
N SER A 41 -7.35 8.81 -10.85
CA SER A 41 -6.46 9.44 -11.83
C SER A 41 -6.26 8.56 -13.07
N ALA A 42 -6.06 7.25 -12.87
CA ALA A 42 -5.93 6.28 -13.95
C ALA A 42 -7.20 6.23 -14.83
N LEU A 43 -8.37 6.15 -14.19
CA LEU A 43 -9.66 6.11 -14.89
C LEU A 43 -9.94 7.41 -15.69
N ARG A 44 -9.53 8.56 -15.15
CA ARG A 44 -9.69 9.85 -15.85
C ARG A 44 -8.79 9.90 -17.09
N ARG A 45 -7.54 9.52 -16.98
CA ARG A 45 -6.55 9.56 -18.05
C ARG A 45 -6.75 8.46 -19.09
N GLY A 46 -7.18 7.28 -18.69
CA GLY A 46 -7.47 6.14 -19.56
C GLY A 46 -8.72 6.27 -20.40
N GLY A 47 -9.39 7.42 -20.38
CA GLY A 47 -10.56 7.70 -21.23
C GLY A 47 -11.79 6.85 -20.88
N ALA A 48 -11.89 6.33 -19.64
CA ALA A 48 -13.04 5.58 -19.19
C ALA A 48 -14.34 6.41 -19.39
N ARG A 49 -15.37 5.79 -19.97
CA ARG A 49 -16.65 6.45 -20.20
C ARG A 49 -17.26 6.96 -18.90
N SER A 50 -17.99 8.05 -18.95
CA SER A 50 -18.63 8.63 -17.76
C SER A 50 -19.53 7.61 -17.03
N THR A 51 -20.19 6.72 -17.78
CA THR A 51 -21.03 5.63 -17.27
C THR A 51 -20.20 4.56 -16.52
N GLU A 52 -19.03 4.21 -17.02
CA GLU A 52 -18.12 3.25 -16.38
C GLU A 52 -17.57 3.81 -15.06
N ARG A 53 -17.11 5.08 -15.09
CA ARG A 53 -16.66 5.79 -13.89
C ARG A 53 -17.76 5.87 -12.84
N ARG A 54 -19.00 6.19 -13.25
CA ARG A 54 -20.15 6.25 -12.35
C ARG A 54 -20.48 4.88 -11.76
N ARG A 55 -20.46 3.80 -12.57
CA ARG A 55 -20.68 2.41 -12.08
C ARG A 55 -19.62 1.99 -11.07
N LEU A 56 -18.35 2.27 -11.32
CA LEU A 56 -17.26 1.96 -10.41
C LEU A 56 -17.37 2.78 -9.12
N ALA A 57 -17.67 4.06 -9.20
CA ALA A 57 -17.90 4.91 -8.04
C ALA A 57 -19.11 4.45 -7.22
N MET A 58 -20.20 4.05 -7.87
CA MET A 58 -21.37 3.48 -7.18
C MET A 58 -21.04 2.14 -6.53
N ALA A 59 -20.34 1.25 -7.22
CA ALA A 59 -19.92 -0.03 -6.64
C ALA A 59 -19.03 0.19 -5.42
N ALA A 60 -18.05 1.08 -5.51
CA ALA A 60 -17.18 1.45 -4.38
C ALA A 60 -17.98 2.04 -3.21
N ALA A 61 -18.93 2.95 -3.50
CA ALA A 61 -19.78 3.56 -2.47
C ALA A 61 -20.68 2.53 -1.79
N ILE A 62 -21.31 1.63 -2.55
CA ILE A 62 -22.15 0.54 -2.01
C ILE A 62 -21.31 -0.40 -1.14
N THR A 63 -20.11 -0.77 -1.61
CA THR A 63 -19.23 -1.67 -0.86
C THR A 63 -18.72 -1.01 0.42
N LEU A 64 -18.34 0.26 0.37
CA LEU A 64 -17.97 1.04 1.56
C LEU A 64 -19.12 1.14 2.55
N PHE A 65 -20.33 1.44 2.07
CA PHE A 65 -21.52 1.52 2.90
C PHE A 65 -21.88 0.17 3.54
N ALA A 66 -21.83 -0.92 2.77
CA ALA A 66 -22.02 -2.27 3.29
C ALA A 66 -20.97 -2.64 4.35
N GLY A 67 -19.69 -2.27 4.13
CA GLY A 67 -18.63 -2.46 5.09
C GLY A 67 -18.89 -1.69 6.40
N VAL A 68 -19.31 -0.43 6.31
CA VAL A 68 -19.66 0.39 7.47
C VAL A 68 -20.86 -0.18 8.25
N ILE A 69 -21.90 -0.65 7.54
CA ILE A 69 -23.06 -1.30 8.18
C ILE A 69 -22.65 -2.58 8.90
N LEU A 70 -21.88 -3.46 8.22
CA LEU A 70 -21.40 -4.70 8.82
C LEU A 70 -20.57 -4.42 10.07
N PHE A 71 -19.71 -3.43 9.98
CA PHE A 71 -18.89 -2.98 11.09
C PHE A 71 -19.71 -2.44 12.26
N ALA A 72 -20.69 -1.57 11.99
CA ALA A 72 -21.58 -1.03 13.02
C ALA A 72 -22.47 -2.10 13.68
N TYR A 73 -22.81 -3.15 12.95
CA TYR A 73 -23.60 -4.28 13.46
C TYR A 73 -22.79 -5.17 14.42
N VAL A 74 -21.49 -5.34 14.18
CA VAL A 74 -20.64 -6.25 14.98
C VAL A 74 -20.39 -5.69 16.38
N ASP A 75 -20.04 -4.41 16.51
CA ASP A 75 -19.86 -3.75 17.83
C ASP A 75 -20.07 -2.23 17.75
N PRO A 76 -21.28 -1.75 18.02
CA PRO A 76 -21.59 -0.32 18.00
C PRO A 76 -20.76 0.51 19.01
N GLY A 77 -20.49 -0.06 20.19
CA GLY A 77 -19.74 0.62 21.25
C GLY A 77 -18.27 0.81 20.88
N TRP A 78 -17.67 -0.21 20.31
CA TRP A 78 -16.31 -0.14 19.80
C TRP A 78 -16.19 0.84 18.62
N VAL A 79 -17.18 0.85 17.71
CA VAL A 79 -17.27 1.81 16.60
C VAL A 79 -17.29 3.24 17.11
N ALA A 80 -18.18 3.55 18.06
CA ALA A 80 -18.28 4.90 18.64
C ALA A 80 -16.97 5.34 19.30
N LYS A 81 -16.36 4.45 20.09
CA LYS A 81 -15.05 4.71 20.73
C LYS A 81 -13.95 4.93 19.70
N ARG A 82 -13.93 4.14 18.62
CA ARG A 82 -12.89 4.22 17.58
C ARG A 82 -13.05 5.45 16.69
N LEU A 83 -14.28 5.79 16.29
CA LEU A 83 -14.56 7.03 15.57
C LEU A 83 -14.25 8.24 16.46
N GLY A 84 -14.59 8.19 17.75
CA GLY A 84 -14.19 9.19 18.71
C GLY A 84 -12.66 9.38 18.74
N SER A 85 -11.88 8.30 18.78
CA SER A 85 -10.40 8.38 18.78
C SER A 85 -9.79 8.90 17.48
N VAL A 86 -10.50 8.89 16.38
CA VAL A 86 -10.08 9.52 15.11
C VAL A 86 -10.29 11.03 15.15
N VAL A 87 -11.35 11.48 15.85
CA VAL A 87 -11.73 12.91 15.93
C VAL A 87 -11.07 13.58 17.13
N TYR A 88 -10.97 12.88 18.27
CA TYR A 88 -10.36 13.41 19.49
C TYR A 88 -8.94 12.85 19.65
N VAL A 89 -7.97 13.73 19.73
CA VAL A 89 -6.59 13.40 20.12
C VAL A 89 -6.57 13.24 21.64
N ASP A 90 -6.67 12.00 22.12
CA ASP A 90 -6.48 11.68 23.55
C ASP A 90 -4.97 11.58 23.89
N SER A 91 -4.66 11.43 25.20
CA SER A 91 -3.29 11.28 25.67
C SER A 91 -2.59 10.06 25.03
N ALA A 92 -3.30 8.95 24.89
CA ALA A 92 -2.76 7.73 24.28
C ALA A 92 -2.35 7.92 22.82
N TRP A 93 -3.08 8.75 22.06
CA TRP A 93 -2.67 9.14 20.71
C TRP A 93 -1.43 10.03 20.71
N ALA A 94 -1.38 11.01 21.62
CA ALA A 94 -0.22 11.89 21.73
C ALA A 94 1.04 11.11 22.09
N ASP A 95 0.94 10.17 23.02
CA ASP A 95 2.04 9.29 23.45
C ASP A 95 2.49 8.37 22.31
N TRP A 96 1.54 7.76 21.59
CA TRP A 96 1.84 6.94 20.42
C TRP A 96 2.53 7.75 19.30
N ALA A 97 2.03 8.95 19.00
CA ALA A 97 2.62 9.82 17.99
C ALA A 97 4.02 10.31 18.40
N ALA A 98 4.21 10.61 19.69
CA ALA A 98 5.49 11.00 20.24
C ALA A 98 6.50 9.83 20.15
N SER A 99 6.09 8.61 20.49
CA SER A 99 6.92 7.41 20.38
C SER A 99 7.34 7.14 18.93
N ARG A 100 6.41 7.21 17.97
CA ARG A 100 6.72 7.06 16.53
C ARG A 100 7.69 8.12 16.02
N LYS A 101 7.49 9.37 16.43
CA LYS A 101 8.42 10.46 16.15
C LYS A 101 9.78 10.22 16.78
N GLY A 102 9.82 9.74 18.03
CA GLY A 102 11.03 9.36 18.73
C GLY A 102 11.81 8.30 17.97
N MET A 103 11.16 7.17 17.63
CA MET A 103 11.77 6.09 16.84
C MET A 103 12.33 6.57 15.50
N THR A 104 11.59 7.42 14.78
CA THR A 104 12.07 8.00 13.51
C THR A 104 13.32 8.85 13.72
N LEU A 105 13.35 9.73 14.74
CA LEU A 105 14.51 10.59 15.02
C LEU A 105 15.72 9.78 15.49
N ASP A 106 15.52 8.75 16.29
CA ASP A 106 16.57 7.87 16.78
C ASP A 106 17.17 7.04 15.63
N SER A 107 16.33 6.53 14.72
CA SER A 107 16.78 5.84 13.50
C SER A 107 17.59 6.76 12.60
N LEU A 108 17.22 8.05 12.49
CA LEU A 108 18.02 9.03 11.76
C LEU A 108 19.36 9.36 12.46
N ARG A 109 19.41 9.30 13.80
CA ARG A 109 20.71 9.40 14.53
C ARG A 109 21.57 8.17 14.28
N MET A 110 20.95 6.98 14.25
CA MET A 110 21.61 5.73 13.91
C MET A 110 22.24 5.80 12.51
N TRP A 111 21.47 6.24 11.52
CA TRP A 111 21.97 6.49 10.17
C TRP A 111 23.13 7.50 10.13
N ARG A 112 23.06 8.61 10.86
CA ARG A 112 24.14 9.61 10.93
C ARG A 112 25.44 9.03 11.48
N GLY A 113 25.37 8.05 12.36
CA GLY A 113 26.55 7.31 12.85
C GLY A 113 27.17 6.40 11.80
N HIS A 114 26.37 5.91 10.85
CA HIS A 114 26.77 4.94 9.82
C HIS A 114 26.21 5.34 8.44
N PRO A 115 26.59 6.53 7.88
CA PRO A 115 25.84 7.15 6.79
C PRO A 115 25.93 6.41 5.46
N VAL A 116 27.02 5.68 5.19
CA VAL A 116 27.29 5.06 3.89
C VAL A 116 26.62 3.69 3.75
N LEU A 117 26.90 2.79 4.69
CA LEU A 117 26.44 1.39 4.64
C LEU A 117 25.37 1.05 5.69
N GLY A 118 25.03 1.99 6.56
CA GLY A 118 24.13 1.74 7.67
C GLY A 118 24.76 0.89 8.76
N VAL A 119 23.93 0.38 9.68
CA VAL A 119 24.36 -0.50 10.76
C VAL A 119 24.44 -1.96 10.36
N GLY A 120 23.85 -2.35 9.25
CA GLY A 120 23.70 -3.70 8.74
C GLY A 120 22.23 -4.05 8.46
N LEU A 121 21.98 -4.74 7.37
CA LEU A 121 20.62 -5.18 6.98
C LEU A 121 20.11 -6.20 8.02
N GLY A 122 18.95 -5.92 8.63
CA GLY A 122 18.33 -6.73 9.66
C GLY A 122 18.93 -6.52 11.06
N ASP A 123 19.83 -5.55 11.25
CA ASP A 123 20.46 -5.26 12.55
C ASP A 123 19.78 -4.12 13.33
N PHE A 124 18.61 -3.66 12.88
CA PHE A 124 17.89 -2.56 13.52
C PHE A 124 17.65 -2.86 15.01
N GLU A 125 17.01 -3.98 15.30
CA GLU A 125 16.67 -4.41 16.65
C GLU A 125 17.87 -4.45 17.60
N THR A 126 19.03 -4.91 17.09
CA THR A 126 20.27 -5.04 17.87
C THR A 126 20.96 -3.69 18.10
N ALA A 127 20.92 -2.80 17.11
CA ALA A 127 21.61 -1.52 17.17
C ALA A 127 20.79 -0.43 17.85
N TYR A 128 19.45 -0.45 17.70
CA TYR A 128 18.53 0.60 18.13
C TYR A 128 18.62 0.97 19.61
N PRO A 129 18.77 0.05 20.59
CA PRO A 129 18.84 0.40 22.01
C PRO A 129 19.92 1.43 22.37
N ARG A 130 20.99 1.55 21.56
CA ARG A 130 22.06 2.54 21.77
C ARG A 130 21.66 3.96 21.39
N TYR A 131 20.59 4.10 20.60
CA TYR A 131 20.12 5.36 20.05
C TYR A 131 18.78 5.80 20.62
N GLN A 132 18.11 4.91 21.36
CA GLN A 132 16.80 5.13 21.95
C GLN A 132 16.83 6.32 22.92
N SER A 133 16.04 7.35 22.64
CA SER A 133 16.01 8.61 23.40
C SER A 133 14.85 8.74 24.38
N PHE A 134 13.94 7.79 24.41
CA PHE A 134 12.77 7.79 25.27
C PHE A 134 12.60 6.44 25.99
N PRO A 135 12.02 6.44 27.20
CA PRO A 135 11.76 5.19 27.90
C PRO A 135 10.66 4.41 27.18
N SER A 136 10.85 3.08 27.11
CA SER A 136 9.83 2.16 26.59
C SER A 136 9.80 0.91 27.47
N GLU A 137 8.60 0.48 27.81
CA GLU A 137 8.38 -0.78 28.55
C GLU A 137 8.45 -2.00 27.64
N VAL A 138 8.39 -1.77 26.32
CA VAL A 138 8.45 -2.83 25.30
C VAL A 138 9.73 -2.72 24.50
N TRP A 139 10.21 -3.86 24.05
CA TRP A 139 11.34 -3.96 23.14
C TRP A 139 10.92 -3.37 21.79
N ILE A 140 11.77 -2.51 21.21
CA ILE A 140 11.52 -1.88 19.92
C ILE A 140 12.33 -2.63 18.88
N ASP A 141 11.63 -3.43 18.09
CA ASP A 141 12.19 -4.27 17.02
C ASP A 141 12.20 -3.56 15.65
N HIS A 142 11.32 -2.57 15.43
CA HIS A 142 11.20 -1.84 14.19
C HIS A 142 10.96 -0.34 14.41
N ALA A 143 11.37 0.48 13.42
CA ALA A 143 11.13 1.94 13.44
C ALA A 143 9.67 2.34 13.16
N HIS A 144 8.81 1.39 12.81
CA HIS A 144 7.46 1.63 12.30
C HIS A 144 7.42 2.64 11.13
N ASN A 145 8.45 2.59 10.31
CA ASN A 145 8.59 3.31 9.05
C ASN A 145 9.66 2.58 8.23
N ASP A 146 9.22 1.77 7.25
CA ASP A 146 10.10 0.95 6.42
C ASP A 146 11.22 1.76 5.76
N TYR A 147 10.96 3.01 5.35
CA TYR A 147 11.96 3.82 4.65
C TYR A 147 13.08 4.29 5.58
N VAL A 148 12.72 4.74 6.77
CA VAL A 148 13.69 5.24 7.75
C VAL A 148 14.52 4.08 8.28
N GLU A 149 13.89 2.93 8.52
CA GLU A 149 14.56 1.70 8.94
C GLU A 149 15.55 1.22 7.85
N ALA A 150 15.10 1.13 6.60
CA ALA A 150 15.95 0.76 5.48
C ALA A 150 17.17 1.68 5.33
N VAL A 151 16.98 3.00 5.51
CA VAL A 151 18.11 3.96 5.48
C VAL A 151 19.05 3.75 6.67
N ALA A 152 18.53 3.50 7.86
CA ALA A 152 19.34 3.25 9.05
C ALA A 152 20.18 1.97 8.92
N GLU A 153 19.58 0.92 8.36
CA GLU A 153 20.23 -0.38 8.18
C GLU A 153 21.22 -0.43 7.01
N THR A 154 20.87 0.21 5.88
CA THR A 154 21.63 0.05 4.62
C THR A 154 22.38 1.31 4.17
N GLY A 155 22.21 2.40 4.90
CA GLY A 155 22.85 3.67 4.60
C GLY A 155 22.44 4.27 3.25
N LEU A 156 23.27 5.19 2.76
CA LEU A 156 23.03 5.88 1.49
C LEU A 156 23.09 4.92 0.30
N VAL A 157 23.95 3.92 0.34
CA VAL A 157 24.09 2.94 -0.75
C VAL A 157 22.80 2.16 -0.92
N GLY A 158 22.26 1.59 0.15
CA GLY A 158 20.98 0.86 0.08
C GLY A 158 19.82 1.78 -0.27
N ALA A 159 19.76 2.98 0.31
CA ALA A 159 18.73 3.97 -0.03
C ALA A 159 18.71 4.30 -1.54
N LEU A 160 19.86 4.51 -2.16
CA LEU A 160 19.95 4.76 -3.61
C LEU A 160 19.49 3.55 -4.43
N LEU A 161 19.85 2.33 -4.04
CA LEU A 161 19.40 1.11 -4.72
C LEU A 161 17.89 0.93 -4.59
N ILE A 162 17.32 1.17 -3.41
CA ILE A 162 15.87 1.11 -3.17
C ILE A 162 15.15 2.17 -4.02
N LEU A 163 15.65 3.41 -4.05
CA LEU A 163 15.08 4.48 -4.88
C LEU A 163 15.15 4.16 -6.38
N LEU A 164 16.24 3.57 -6.84
CA LEU A 164 16.38 3.11 -8.22
C LEU A 164 15.36 2.01 -8.54
N ALA A 165 15.27 0.99 -7.69
CA ALA A 165 14.31 -0.11 -7.87
C ALA A 165 12.87 0.40 -7.85
N LEU A 166 12.52 1.29 -6.92
CA LEU A 166 11.20 1.92 -6.84
C LEU A 166 10.92 2.78 -8.08
N GLY A 167 11.87 3.59 -8.54
CA GLY A 167 11.73 4.38 -9.75
C GLY A 167 11.51 3.54 -11.00
N LEU A 168 12.26 2.43 -11.15
CA LEU A 168 12.05 1.46 -12.22
C LEU A 168 10.69 0.78 -12.13
N PHE A 169 10.30 0.34 -10.93
CA PHE A 169 8.98 -0.22 -10.69
C PHE A 169 7.86 0.74 -11.11
N LEU A 170 7.88 1.98 -10.61
CA LEU A 170 6.85 2.98 -10.95
C LEU A 170 6.83 3.28 -12.45
N ARG A 171 8.00 3.42 -13.08
CA ARG A 171 8.08 3.61 -14.53
C ARG A 171 7.44 2.46 -15.31
N LEU A 172 7.70 1.22 -14.90
CA LEU A 172 7.17 0.03 -15.57
C LEU A 172 5.68 -0.18 -15.29
N ALA A 173 5.27 -0.05 -14.03
CA ALA A 173 3.88 -0.23 -13.61
C ALA A 173 2.94 0.78 -14.26
N PHE A 174 3.41 2.03 -14.44
CA PHE A 174 2.62 3.13 -14.98
C PHE A 174 3.00 3.53 -16.42
N ARG A 175 3.78 2.71 -17.13
CA ARG A 175 4.18 3.02 -18.53
C ARG A 175 2.99 3.21 -19.48
N ASP A 176 1.88 2.52 -19.20
CA ASP A 176 0.64 2.60 -20.00
C ASP A 176 -0.38 3.60 -19.43
N TRP A 177 0.06 4.50 -18.53
CA TRP A 177 -0.80 5.50 -17.92
C TRP A 177 -1.39 6.44 -18.96
N GLY A 178 -2.73 6.48 -19.02
CA GLY A 178 -3.44 7.25 -20.02
C GLY A 178 -3.94 6.45 -21.23
N HIS A 179 -3.59 5.17 -21.33
CA HIS A 179 -4.16 4.29 -22.35
C HIS A 179 -5.46 3.63 -21.87
N PRO A 180 -6.41 3.37 -22.77
CA PRO A 180 -7.67 2.72 -22.40
C PRO A 180 -7.48 1.32 -21.85
N PHE A 181 -8.16 1.01 -20.73
CA PHE A 181 -8.20 -0.32 -20.15
C PHE A 181 -9.20 -1.21 -20.91
N ARG A 182 -8.74 -1.89 -21.98
CA ARG A 182 -9.60 -2.66 -22.89
C ARG A 182 -9.62 -4.16 -22.61
N SER A 183 -8.64 -4.68 -21.87
CA SER A 183 -8.52 -6.11 -21.58
C SER A 183 -8.61 -6.38 -20.08
N GLN A 184 -9.00 -7.61 -19.72
CA GLN A 184 -8.99 -8.04 -18.32
C GLN A 184 -7.57 -7.94 -17.72
N ALA A 185 -6.55 -8.29 -18.50
CA ALA A 185 -5.15 -8.18 -18.07
C ALA A 185 -4.77 -6.74 -17.71
N SER A 186 -5.23 -5.73 -18.48
CA SER A 186 -4.94 -4.32 -18.15
C SER A 186 -5.60 -3.86 -16.86
N TRP A 187 -6.78 -4.37 -16.52
CA TRP A 187 -7.44 -4.10 -15.23
C TRP A 187 -6.73 -4.78 -14.07
N ILE A 188 -6.28 -6.04 -14.25
CA ILE A 188 -5.53 -6.77 -13.22
C ILE A 188 -4.20 -6.05 -12.92
N ARG A 189 -3.47 -5.64 -13.96
CA ARG A 189 -2.22 -4.87 -13.82
C ARG A 189 -2.44 -3.55 -13.07
N LEU A 190 -3.49 -2.81 -13.44
CA LEU A 190 -3.84 -1.59 -12.75
C LEU A 190 -4.15 -1.84 -11.27
N GLY A 191 -4.96 -2.85 -10.96
CA GLY A 191 -5.28 -3.23 -9.59
C GLY A 191 -4.02 -3.59 -8.79
N ALA A 192 -3.12 -4.36 -9.38
CA ALA A 192 -1.85 -4.71 -8.76
C ALA A 192 -0.95 -3.48 -8.51
N ALA A 193 -0.86 -2.56 -9.47
CA ALA A 193 -0.11 -1.30 -9.31
C ALA A 193 -0.70 -0.42 -8.19
N ILE A 194 -2.04 -0.33 -8.11
CA ILE A 194 -2.74 0.40 -7.05
C ILE A 194 -2.44 -0.21 -5.68
N GLY A 195 -2.55 -1.53 -5.53
CA GLY A 195 -2.24 -2.22 -4.27
C GLY A 195 -0.79 -2.02 -3.84
N CYS A 196 0.18 -2.06 -4.77
CA CYS A 196 1.56 -1.70 -4.46
C CYS A 196 1.68 -0.24 -3.97
N CYS A 197 0.99 0.71 -4.60
CA CYS A 197 1.00 2.11 -4.14
C CYS A 197 0.41 2.25 -2.73
N GLY A 198 -0.67 1.54 -2.42
CA GLY A 198 -1.24 1.51 -1.08
C GLY A 198 -0.26 1.01 -0.04
N MET A 199 0.42 -0.10 -0.32
CA MET A 199 1.45 -0.65 0.57
C MET A 199 2.62 0.30 0.75
N LEU A 200 3.12 0.92 -0.33
CA LEU A 200 4.19 1.92 -0.25
C LEU A 200 3.80 3.14 0.61
N VAL A 201 2.55 3.60 0.52
CA VAL A 201 2.06 4.68 1.39
C VAL A 201 1.94 4.22 2.84
N HIS A 202 1.46 2.99 3.08
CA HIS A 202 1.35 2.46 4.43
C HIS A 202 2.72 2.31 5.10
N SER A 203 3.75 1.94 4.35
CA SER A 203 5.15 1.78 4.81
C SER A 203 5.78 3.06 5.39
N PHE A 204 5.19 4.24 5.17
CA PHE A 204 5.59 5.45 5.92
C PHE A 204 5.14 5.45 7.38
N LEU A 205 4.16 4.61 7.73
CA LEU A 205 3.50 4.61 9.03
C LEU A 205 3.64 3.29 9.79
N ASP A 206 4.23 2.28 9.13
CA ASP A 206 4.44 0.96 9.73
C ASP A 206 5.57 0.20 9.03
N PHE A 207 5.94 -0.99 9.56
CA PHE A 207 7.00 -1.86 9.05
C PHE A 207 6.46 -2.98 8.15
N ASN A 208 5.58 -2.62 7.21
CA ASN A 208 4.85 -3.61 6.38
C ASN A 208 5.75 -4.52 5.56
N LEU A 209 6.84 -3.97 4.99
CA LEU A 209 7.73 -4.73 4.13
C LEU A 209 8.71 -5.62 4.92
N HIS A 210 8.84 -5.42 6.24
CA HIS A 210 9.56 -6.33 7.12
C HIS A 210 8.72 -7.56 7.53
N ILE A 211 7.40 -7.55 7.29
CA ILE A 211 6.54 -8.71 7.47
C ILE A 211 6.65 -9.60 6.22
N PRO A 212 7.20 -10.86 6.31
CA PRO A 212 7.50 -11.67 5.11
C PRO A 212 6.29 -11.93 4.21
N ALA A 213 5.11 -12.12 4.80
CA ALA A 213 3.88 -12.32 4.05
C ALA A 213 3.51 -11.09 3.21
N ASN A 214 3.65 -9.89 3.77
CA ASN A 214 3.37 -8.64 3.07
C ASN A 214 4.40 -8.36 1.97
N ALA A 215 5.69 -8.61 2.25
CA ALA A 215 6.76 -8.49 1.27
C ALA A 215 6.55 -9.44 0.08
N ALA A 216 6.15 -10.68 0.34
CA ALA A 216 5.82 -11.66 -0.69
C ALA A 216 4.63 -11.20 -1.55
N TRP A 217 3.56 -10.69 -0.94
CA TRP A 217 2.43 -10.13 -1.67
C TRP A 217 2.82 -8.91 -2.49
N PHE A 218 3.64 -8.00 -1.93
CA PHE A 218 4.16 -6.87 -2.67
C PHE A 218 4.95 -7.31 -3.92
N ALA A 219 5.83 -8.30 -3.77
CA ALA A 219 6.62 -8.83 -4.88
C ALA A 219 5.74 -9.45 -5.98
N VAL A 220 4.70 -10.22 -5.62
CA VAL A 220 3.74 -10.80 -6.57
C VAL A 220 2.97 -9.70 -7.29
N LEU A 221 2.43 -8.71 -6.55
CA LEU A 221 1.71 -7.60 -7.15
C LEU A 221 2.61 -6.74 -8.05
N ALA A 222 3.84 -6.48 -7.64
CA ALA A 222 4.81 -5.74 -8.44
C ALA A 222 5.15 -6.48 -9.74
N GLY A 223 5.32 -7.80 -9.68
CA GLY A 223 5.50 -8.65 -10.86
C GLY A 223 4.31 -8.53 -11.82
N ILE A 224 3.08 -8.66 -11.32
CA ILE A 224 1.86 -8.51 -12.12
C ILE A 224 1.75 -7.10 -12.73
N ALA A 225 2.02 -6.06 -11.94
CA ALA A 225 1.92 -4.67 -12.38
C ALA A 225 2.90 -4.33 -13.51
N THR A 226 4.06 -4.98 -13.55
CA THR A 226 5.14 -4.71 -14.50
C THR A 226 5.14 -5.61 -15.73
N THR A 227 4.27 -6.64 -15.80
CA THR A 227 4.17 -7.53 -16.97
C THR A 227 3.89 -6.75 -18.26
N GLU A 228 4.43 -7.22 -19.38
CA GLU A 228 4.17 -6.63 -20.69
C GLU A 228 2.73 -6.88 -21.15
N ARG A 229 2.20 -5.95 -21.94
CA ARG A 229 1.00 -6.26 -22.72
C ARG A 229 1.40 -7.35 -23.71
N GLY A 230 0.83 -8.53 -23.57
CA GLY A 230 0.93 -9.52 -24.65
C GLY A 230 0.40 -8.87 -25.93
N GLU A 231 1.28 -8.45 -26.82
CA GLU A 231 0.89 -8.22 -28.19
C GLU A 231 0.30 -9.52 -28.68
N LYS A 232 -1.00 -9.54 -28.95
CA LYS A 232 -1.53 -10.55 -29.83
C LYS A 232 -0.70 -10.42 -31.10
N SER A 233 0.11 -11.42 -31.36
CA SER A 233 0.65 -11.69 -32.69
C SER A 233 -0.54 -12.05 -33.58
N GLU A 234 -1.41 -11.09 -33.87
CA GLU A 234 -2.41 -11.18 -34.92
C GLU A 234 -1.65 -11.08 -36.23
N GLY A 235 -1.32 -12.25 -36.72
CA GLY A 235 -1.41 -12.55 -38.15
C GLY A 235 -0.60 -11.64 -39.08
N ARG A 236 0.74 -11.76 -39.05
CA ARG A 236 1.45 -11.61 -40.30
C ARG A 236 1.36 -12.96 -41.09
N SER A 237 0.13 -13.35 -41.40
CA SER A 237 -0.11 -14.26 -42.52
C SER A 237 0.32 -13.53 -43.81
N LYS A 238 1.59 -13.65 -44.14
CA LYS A 238 2.04 -13.38 -45.49
C LYS A 238 1.40 -14.47 -46.35
N THR A 239 0.34 -14.15 -47.05
CA THR A 239 -0.10 -14.85 -48.25
C THR A 239 1.08 -14.83 -49.23
N LEU A 240 1.79 -15.94 -49.26
CA LEU A 240 2.62 -16.30 -50.41
C LEU A 240 1.65 -16.73 -51.50
N SER A 241 1.34 -15.78 -52.38
CA SER A 241 0.74 -16.12 -53.69
C SER A 241 1.89 -16.57 -54.58
N PHE A 242 1.81 -17.84 -54.99
CA PHE A 242 2.52 -18.37 -56.16
C PHE A 242 1.68 -18.10 -57.39
#